data_0f06160987c321ba7efecbb1566eced9
#
_entry.id   0f06160987c321ba7efecbb1566eced9
#
_cell.length_a   1.000
_cell.length_b   1.000
_cell.length_c   1.000
_cell.angle_alpha   90.00
_cell.angle_beta   90.00
_cell.angle_gamma   90.00
#
_symmetry.space_group_name_H-M   'P 1'
#
loop_
_entity.id
_entity.type
_entity.pdbx_description
1 polymer ?
#
loop_
_entity_poly.entity_id
_entity_poly.type
_entity_poly.pdbx_seq_one_letter_code
_entity_poly.pdbx_strand_id
1 'polypeptide(L)'
;MDTSSVQRIRRAQLHVQDTGGSGRPVVLIHGWPLSGESWAAQVPALQDAGFRVIAYDRRGFGRSEKPEHGYDYDTLADDLAGLIVDLDLHDAVLVGFSMGGGEVARYVSLHGQDRLGGVVFAAAVTPCLMKSADNPQGPLTPEKAEEKSAGLKADRHAYFDGFTRKFFSVDGELQVNEVQRQATIGLCLQSNQIAALGCMHAFSTADFREDLKRISVPTLVLHGDSDAVVPFEGSGALTHATIGHSELHVLKHAPHGCNTSHADAFNTALLGFLRSS
;
A
#
# COMPACT_ATOMS: atom_id res chain seq x y z
N MET A 1 12.81 -39.61 1.86
CA MET A 1 12.81 -38.66 2.97
C MET A 1 13.27 -37.34 2.40
N ASP A 2 12.34 -36.54 1.96
CA ASP A 2 12.62 -35.23 1.34
C ASP A 2 12.56 -34.20 2.47
N THR A 3 13.72 -33.79 2.97
CA THR A 3 13.84 -32.72 3.96
C THR A 3 14.02 -31.42 3.18
N SER A 4 12.94 -30.93 2.59
CA SER A 4 12.91 -29.53 2.12
C SER A 4 12.97 -28.63 3.37
N SER A 5 14.18 -28.17 3.72
CA SER A 5 14.38 -27.13 4.71
C SER A 5 13.73 -25.86 4.17
N VAL A 6 12.55 -25.51 4.70
CA VAL A 6 11.99 -24.17 4.49
C VAL A 6 12.99 -23.19 5.10
N GLN A 7 13.80 -22.56 4.25
CA GLN A 7 14.74 -21.54 4.66
C GLN A 7 13.90 -20.32 5.06
N ARG A 8 13.70 -20.09 6.38
CA ARG A 8 13.04 -18.86 6.87
C ARG A 8 13.89 -17.67 6.41
N ILE A 9 13.34 -16.86 5.53
CA ILE A 9 13.97 -15.60 5.12
C ILE A 9 14.06 -14.73 6.38
N ARG A 10 15.25 -14.27 6.72
CA ARG A 10 15.48 -13.37 7.86
C ARG A 10 14.65 -12.11 7.69
N ARG A 11 13.97 -11.64 8.74
CA ARG A 11 13.31 -10.32 8.75
C ARG A 11 14.33 -9.24 8.39
N ALA A 12 13.92 -8.34 7.49
CA ALA A 12 14.75 -7.20 7.13
C ALA A 12 14.77 -6.18 8.28
N GLN A 13 15.89 -5.45 8.41
CA GLN A 13 15.94 -4.28 9.28
C GLN A 13 15.15 -3.14 8.62
N LEU A 14 14.00 -2.82 9.18
CA LEU A 14 13.13 -1.76 8.67
C LEU A 14 13.54 -0.41 9.29
N HIS A 15 13.51 0.64 8.47
CA HIS A 15 13.53 2.01 8.96
C HIS A 15 12.10 2.40 9.37
N VAL A 16 11.95 2.80 10.62
CA VAL A 16 10.64 3.11 11.23
C VAL A 16 10.66 4.54 11.75
N GLN A 17 9.63 5.30 11.40
CA GLN A 17 9.28 6.58 11.99
C GLN A 17 8.11 6.35 12.93
N ASP A 18 8.30 6.56 14.21
CA ASP A 18 7.28 6.40 15.26
C ASP A 18 7.17 7.73 16.03
N THR A 19 5.98 8.33 16.01
CA THR A 19 5.74 9.58 16.74
C THR A 19 5.70 9.40 18.25
N GLY A 20 5.66 8.16 18.73
CA GLY A 20 5.49 7.85 20.15
C GLY A 20 4.12 8.25 20.69
N GLY A 21 4.01 8.28 22.04
CA GLY A 21 2.79 8.65 22.74
C GLY A 21 1.91 7.45 23.08
N SER A 22 0.80 7.72 23.81
CA SER A 22 -0.15 6.72 24.30
C SER A 22 -1.43 6.62 23.46
N GLY A 23 -1.49 7.37 22.35
CA GLY A 23 -2.63 7.31 21.43
C GLY A 23 -2.75 5.96 20.74
N ARG A 24 -3.96 5.65 20.21
CA ARG A 24 -4.21 4.45 19.42
C ARG A 24 -3.21 4.37 18.25
N PRO A 25 -2.53 3.23 18.04
CA PRO A 25 -1.53 3.12 16.98
C PRO A 25 -2.17 3.11 15.58
N VAL A 26 -1.59 3.89 14.65
CA VAL A 26 -1.93 3.87 13.23
C VAL A 26 -0.66 3.54 12.45
N VAL A 27 -0.63 2.39 11.78
CA VAL A 27 0.50 1.93 10.98
C VAL A 27 0.27 2.27 9.51
N LEU A 28 1.10 3.14 8.97
CA LEU A 28 1.03 3.63 7.60
C LEU A 28 1.96 2.83 6.68
N ILE A 29 1.36 2.09 5.74
CA ILE A 29 2.03 1.16 4.85
C ILE A 29 2.04 1.74 3.44
N HIS A 30 3.21 2.19 2.99
CA HIS A 30 3.35 2.94 1.74
C HIS A 30 3.10 2.09 0.48
N GLY A 31 2.73 2.77 -0.62
CA GLY A 31 2.60 2.18 -1.94
C GLY A 31 3.95 1.96 -2.63
N TRP A 32 3.91 1.22 -3.75
CA TRP A 32 5.06 1.05 -4.64
C TRP A 32 5.24 2.30 -5.53
N PRO A 33 6.45 2.71 -5.82
CA PRO A 33 7.75 2.33 -5.26
C PRO A 33 8.26 3.38 -4.25
N LEU A 34 7.39 3.81 -3.36
CA LEU A 34 7.58 4.92 -2.43
C LEU A 34 8.33 4.48 -1.15
N SER A 35 8.24 5.30 -0.11
CA SER A 35 8.72 5.06 1.26
C SER A 35 7.74 5.62 2.29
N GLY A 36 8.04 5.48 3.57
CA GLY A 36 7.26 6.09 4.67
C GLY A 36 7.11 7.61 4.53
N GLU A 37 8.05 8.28 3.86
CA GLU A 37 7.98 9.73 3.60
C GLU A 37 6.80 10.14 2.70
N SER A 38 6.19 9.22 1.95
CA SER A 38 4.97 9.49 1.18
C SER A 38 3.76 9.84 2.03
N TRP A 39 3.85 9.64 3.34
CA TRP A 39 2.82 9.96 4.32
C TRP A 39 3.00 11.34 5.00
N ALA A 40 3.85 12.20 4.42
CA ALA A 40 4.18 13.52 4.99
C ALA A 40 2.97 14.41 5.30
N ALA A 41 1.86 14.26 4.57
CA ALA A 41 0.62 15.00 4.83
C ALA A 41 -0.29 14.32 5.86
N GLN A 42 -0.16 13.01 6.08
CA GLN A 42 -0.99 12.24 7.01
C GLN A 42 -0.41 12.22 8.42
N VAL A 43 0.90 12.05 8.55
CA VAL A 43 1.58 11.93 9.86
C VAL A 43 1.23 13.09 10.79
N PRO A 44 1.41 14.38 10.42
CA PRO A 44 1.09 15.48 11.32
C PRO A 44 -0.41 15.54 11.63
N ALA A 45 -1.30 15.32 10.65
CA ALA A 45 -2.74 15.38 10.85
C ALA A 45 -3.25 14.31 11.84
N LEU A 46 -2.69 13.10 11.77
CA LEU A 46 -3.01 12.02 12.70
C LEU A 46 -2.41 12.26 14.09
N GLN A 47 -1.18 12.78 14.16
CA GLN A 47 -0.52 13.12 15.42
C GLN A 47 -1.27 14.24 16.15
N ASP A 48 -1.68 15.30 15.46
CA ASP A 48 -2.48 16.42 16.01
C ASP A 48 -3.85 15.93 16.49
N ALA A 49 -4.38 14.86 15.90
CA ALA A 49 -5.62 14.21 16.33
C ALA A 49 -5.44 13.24 17.53
N GLY A 50 -4.20 13.07 18.02
CA GLY A 50 -3.89 12.30 19.23
C GLY A 50 -3.55 10.82 18.97
N PHE A 51 -3.32 10.40 17.73
CA PHE A 51 -2.89 9.04 17.39
C PHE A 51 -1.36 8.89 17.51
N ARG A 52 -0.90 7.69 17.89
CA ARG A 52 0.50 7.29 17.69
C ARG A 52 0.66 6.81 16.26
N VAL A 53 1.52 7.47 15.47
CA VAL A 53 1.67 7.19 14.05
C VAL A 53 2.98 6.46 13.81
N ILE A 54 2.90 5.31 13.14
CA ILE A 54 4.04 4.49 12.76
C ILE A 54 4.07 4.42 11.22
N ALA A 55 5.06 5.03 10.60
CA ALA A 55 5.33 4.89 9.18
C ALA A 55 6.67 4.18 9.00
N TYR A 56 6.75 3.19 8.13
CA TYR A 56 8.00 2.47 7.90
C TYR A 56 8.32 2.39 6.42
N ASP A 57 9.60 2.25 6.12
CA ASP A 57 10.07 1.92 4.78
C ASP A 57 10.07 0.39 4.65
N ARG A 58 9.36 -0.14 3.64
CA ARG A 58 9.36 -1.58 3.33
C ARG A 58 10.77 -2.03 2.96
N ARG A 59 11.10 -3.31 3.20
CA ARG A 59 12.35 -3.91 2.68
C ARG A 59 12.59 -3.53 1.23
N GLY A 60 13.81 -3.15 0.88
CA GLY A 60 14.20 -2.75 -0.45
C GLY A 60 13.88 -1.30 -0.83
N PHE A 61 13.17 -0.54 0.04
CA PHE A 61 12.74 0.83 -0.22
C PHE A 61 13.30 1.79 0.82
N GLY A 62 13.33 3.08 0.47
CA GLY A 62 13.78 4.14 1.35
C GLY A 62 15.11 3.83 2.04
N ARG A 63 15.10 3.90 3.36
CA ARG A 63 16.25 3.69 4.26
C ARG A 63 16.34 2.28 4.86
N SER A 64 15.34 1.42 4.58
CA SER A 64 15.35 0.03 5.04
C SER A 64 16.41 -0.82 4.35
N GLU A 65 16.75 -1.94 4.98
CA GLU A 65 17.64 -2.97 4.40
C GLU A 65 17.15 -3.38 3.01
N LYS A 66 18.09 -3.61 2.09
CA LYS A 66 17.83 -3.94 0.69
C LYS A 66 18.32 -5.36 0.37
N PRO A 67 17.66 -6.41 0.89
CA PRO A 67 18.03 -7.80 0.63
C PRO A 67 17.86 -8.15 -0.86
N GLU A 68 18.51 -9.23 -1.30
CA GLU A 68 18.38 -9.72 -2.69
C GLU A 68 17.07 -10.49 -2.94
N HIS A 69 16.32 -10.85 -1.87
CA HIS A 69 15.13 -11.72 -1.94
C HIS A 69 14.05 -11.29 -0.96
N GLY A 70 12.85 -11.92 -1.09
CA GLY A 70 11.75 -11.75 -0.15
C GLY A 70 10.88 -10.54 -0.47
N TYR A 71 10.51 -10.41 -1.73
CA TYR A 71 9.63 -9.34 -2.21
C TYR A 71 8.22 -9.85 -2.55
N ASP A 72 7.87 -11.04 -2.07
CA ASP A 72 6.53 -11.59 -2.08
C ASP A 72 5.72 -11.13 -0.87
N TYR A 73 4.39 -11.20 -0.96
CA TYR A 73 3.50 -10.68 0.07
C TYR A 73 3.56 -11.45 1.39
N ASP A 74 3.90 -12.74 1.37
CA ASP A 74 4.02 -13.52 2.60
C ASP A 74 5.20 -12.99 3.44
N THR A 75 6.33 -12.75 2.78
CA THR A 75 7.51 -12.14 3.42
C THR A 75 7.26 -10.71 3.90
N LEU A 76 6.51 -9.91 3.13
CA LEU A 76 6.16 -8.54 3.52
C LEU A 76 5.21 -8.51 4.72
N ALA A 77 4.25 -9.43 4.76
CA ALA A 77 3.35 -9.59 5.90
C ALA A 77 4.09 -10.09 7.17
N ASP A 78 5.10 -10.94 7.01
CA ASP A 78 5.97 -11.37 8.12
C ASP A 78 6.80 -10.20 8.69
N ASP A 79 7.31 -9.31 7.84
CA ASP A 79 8.00 -8.09 8.29
C ASP A 79 7.04 -7.17 9.07
N LEU A 80 5.83 -6.95 8.56
CA LEU A 80 4.80 -6.16 9.24
C LEU A 80 4.41 -6.78 10.58
N ALA A 81 4.24 -8.10 10.64
CA ALA A 81 3.95 -8.80 11.88
C ALA A 81 5.08 -8.64 12.90
N GLY A 82 6.32 -8.72 12.44
CA GLY A 82 7.48 -8.44 13.28
C GLY A 82 7.47 -7.02 13.85
N LEU A 83 7.18 -6.01 13.01
CA LEU A 83 7.08 -4.62 13.44
C LEU A 83 6.00 -4.43 14.52
N ILE A 84 4.81 -5.02 14.33
CA ILE A 84 3.69 -4.95 15.28
C ILE A 84 4.06 -5.57 16.62
N VAL A 85 4.78 -6.69 16.61
CA VAL A 85 5.24 -7.37 17.83
C VAL A 85 6.37 -6.61 18.50
N ASP A 86 7.37 -6.17 17.75
CA ASP A 86 8.57 -5.48 18.28
C ASP A 86 8.20 -4.14 18.94
N LEU A 87 7.16 -3.44 18.44
CA LEU A 87 6.63 -2.20 19.02
C LEU A 87 5.49 -2.42 20.02
N ASP A 88 5.14 -3.68 20.31
CA ASP A 88 4.03 -4.12 21.18
C ASP A 88 2.72 -3.38 20.88
N LEU A 89 2.35 -3.31 19.60
CA LEU A 89 1.14 -2.61 19.17
C LEU A 89 -0.11 -3.45 19.46
N HIS A 90 -1.12 -2.81 20.03
CA HIS A 90 -2.45 -3.35 20.30
C HIS A 90 -3.51 -2.37 19.81
N ASP A 91 -4.68 -2.86 19.43
CA ASP A 91 -5.77 -2.06 18.86
C ASP A 91 -5.30 -1.19 17.67
N ALA A 92 -4.31 -1.69 16.93
CA ALA A 92 -3.68 -0.95 15.84
C ALA A 92 -4.58 -0.86 14.61
N VAL A 93 -4.59 0.29 13.93
CA VAL A 93 -5.21 0.42 12.61
C VAL A 93 -4.13 0.37 11.54
N LEU A 94 -4.24 -0.59 10.61
CA LEU A 94 -3.34 -0.70 9.47
C LEU A 94 -3.90 0.08 8.29
N VAL A 95 -3.14 1.03 7.77
CA VAL A 95 -3.53 1.84 6.59
C VAL A 95 -2.64 1.45 5.41
N GLY A 96 -3.16 0.63 4.51
CA GLY A 96 -2.43 0.13 3.35
C GLY A 96 -2.74 0.95 2.09
N PHE A 97 -1.75 1.70 1.59
CA PHE A 97 -1.88 2.46 0.35
C PHE A 97 -1.40 1.63 -0.84
N SER A 98 -2.22 1.53 -1.89
CA SER A 98 -1.86 0.87 -3.15
C SER A 98 -1.38 -0.59 -2.90
N MET A 99 -0.11 -0.89 -3.22
CA MET A 99 0.53 -2.16 -2.89
C MET A 99 0.41 -2.51 -1.39
N GLY A 100 0.45 -1.51 -0.49
CA GLY A 100 0.33 -1.71 0.95
C GLY A 100 -1.00 -2.32 1.38
N GLY A 101 -2.07 -2.14 0.60
CA GLY A 101 -3.36 -2.80 0.87
C GLY A 101 -3.29 -4.32 0.70
N GLY A 102 -2.51 -4.81 -0.27
CA GLY A 102 -2.23 -6.25 -0.38
C GLY A 102 -1.45 -6.79 0.81
N GLU A 103 -0.54 -5.99 1.37
CA GLU A 103 0.22 -6.35 2.58
C GLU A 103 -0.71 -6.46 3.81
N VAL A 104 -1.68 -5.53 3.94
CA VAL A 104 -2.74 -5.61 4.97
C VAL A 104 -3.56 -6.88 4.82
N ALA A 105 -4.06 -7.18 3.63
CA ALA A 105 -4.87 -8.36 3.37
C ALA A 105 -4.11 -9.66 3.72
N ARG A 106 -2.87 -9.77 3.27
CA ARG A 106 -2.02 -10.93 3.52
C ARG A 106 -1.63 -11.04 5.00
N TYR A 107 -1.36 -9.92 5.69
CA TYR A 107 -1.12 -9.92 7.14
C TYR A 107 -2.31 -10.53 7.89
N VAL A 108 -3.53 -10.06 7.62
CA VAL A 108 -4.74 -10.59 8.28
C VAL A 108 -4.89 -12.08 8.03
N SER A 109 -4.61 -12.53 6.81
CA SER A 109 -4.74 -13.95 6.43
C SER A 109 -3.74 -14.86 7.15
N LEU A 110 -2.50 -14.41 7.35
CA LEU A 110 -1.41 -15.21 7.91
C LEU A 110 -1.25 -15.05 9.43
N HIS A 111 -1.48 -13.85 9.95
CA HIS A 111 -1.17 -13.48 11.34
C HIS A 111 -2.41 -13.19 12.19
N GLY A 112 -3.61 -13.16 11.58
CA GLY A 112 -4.85 -12.88 12.29
C GLY A 112 -5.08 -11.40 12.59
N GLN A 113 -6.03 -11.10 13.48
CA GLN A 113 -6.53 -9.76 13.74
C GLN A 113 -6.51 -9.37 15.23
N ASP A 114 -5.97 -10.21 16.10
CA ASP A 114 -6.05 -10.02 17.57
C ASP A 114 -5.39 -8.72 18.07
N ARG A 115 -4.45 -8.18 17.31
CA ARG A 115 -3.77 -6.90 17.60
C ARG A 115 -4.36 -5.71 16.86
N LEU A 116 -5.40 -5.93 16.03
CA LEU A 116 -5.96 -4.92 15.16
C LEU A 116 -7.31 -4.39 15.70
N GLY A 117 -7.46 -3.07 15.65
CA GLY A 117 -8.73 -2.39 15.86
C GLY A 117 -9.41 -1.99 14.55
N GLY A 118 -8.72 -2.06 13.40
CA GLY A 118 -9.29 -1.78 12.09
C GLY A 118 -8.27 -1.84 10.97
N VAL A 119 -8.76 -1.81 9.73
CA VAL A 119 -7.93 -1.77 8.52
C VAL A 119 -8.46 -0.77 7.50
N VAL A 120 -7.56 -0.16 6.73
CA VAL A 120 -7.89 0.79 5.67
C VAL A 120 -7.22 0.37 4.37
N PHE A 121 -8.01 0.21 3.33
CA PHE A 121 -7.58 -0.03 1.95
C PHE A 121 -7.62 1.28 1.17
N ALA A 122 -6.49 1.97 1.09
CA ALA A 122 -6.38 3.26 0.41
C ALA A 122 -5.83 3.09 -1.01
N ALA A 123 -6.64 3.35 -2.04
CA ALA A 123 -6.30 3.14 -3.46
C ALA A 123 -5.61 1.78 -3.71
N ALA A 124 -6.07 0.73 -3.00
CA ALA A 124 -5.41 -0.54 -2.85
C ALA A 124 -5.46 -1.42 -4.10
N VAL A 125 -4.44 -2.26 -4.29
CA VAL A 125 -4.34 -3.22 -5.42
C VAL A 125 -5.27 -4.43 -5.30
N THR A 126 -5.99 -4.53 -4.20
CA THR A 126 -6.94 -5.61 -3.92
C THR A 126 -8.25 -5.47 -4.72
N PRO A 127 -8.96 -6.55 -5.04
CA PRO A 127 -8.70 -7.94 -4.66
C PRO A 127 -7.70 -8.67 -5.58
N CYS A 128 -7.60 -8.32 -6.87
CA CYS A 128 -6.71 -8.98 -7.82
C CYS A 128 -6.60 -8.12 -9.09
N LEU A 129 -5.39 -7.70 -9.44
CA LEU A 129 -5.17 -6.85 -10.62
C LEU A 129 -5.07 -7.65 -11.92
N MET A 130 -4.47 -8.86 -11.88
CA MET A 130 -4.20 -9.62 -13.08
C MET A 130 -5.50 -10.09 -13.76
N LYS A 131 -5.63 -9.75 -15.03
CA LYS A 131 -6.69 -10.28 -15.89
C LYS A 131 -6.40 -11.74 -16.23
N SER A 132 -7.38 -12.61 -15.98
CA SER A 132 -7.29 -14.04 -16.22
C SER A 132 -8.67 -14.61 -16.56
N ALA A 133 -8.75 -15.92 -16.81
CA ALA A 133 -10.03 -16.58 -17.10
C ALA A 133 -11.00 -16.51 -15.93
N ASP A 134 -10.50 -16.56 -14.70
CA ASP A 134 -11.26 -16.47 -13.45
C ASP A 134 -11.34 -15.02 -12.87
N ASN A 135 -10.64 -14.07 -13.49
CA ASN A 135 -10.71 -12.63 -13.23
C ASN A 135 -10.77 -11.82 -14.53
N PRO A 136 -11.85 -11.95 -15.34
CA PRO A 136 -11.93 -11.32 -16.65
C PRO A 136 -12.00 -9.80 -16.62
N GLN A 137 -12.34 -9.21 -15.47
CA GLN A 137 -12.40 -7.77 -15.24
C GLN A 137 -11.11 -7.19 -14.63
N GLY A 138 -10.08 -8.02 -14.42
CA GLY A 138 -8.78 -7.57 -13.92
C GLY A 138 -8.21 -6.43 -14.78
N PRO A 139 -7.81 -5.29 -14.19
CA PRO A 139 -7.39 -4.11 -14.94
C PRO A 139 -6.00 -4.23 -15.57
N LEU A 140 -5.22 -5.25 -15.20
CA LEU A 140 -3.85 -5.46 -15.65
C LEU A 140 -3.73 -6.72 -16.49
N THR A 141 -3.42 -6.58 -17.80
CA THR A 141 -3.14 -7.74 -18.63
C THR A 141 -1.70 -8.22 -18.48
N PRO A 142 -1.40 -9.52 -18.80
CA PRO A 142 -0.03 -10.03 -18.74
C PRO A 142 0.96 -9.21 -19.61
N GLU A 143 0.53 -8.78 -20.80
CA GLU A 143 1.34 -8.00 -21.72
C GLU A 143 1.71 -6.63 -21.13
N LYS A 144 0.75 -5.95 -20.48
CA LYS A 144 1.00 -4.68 -19.79
C LYS A 144 1.90 -4.84 -18.57
N ALA A 145 1.80 -5.95 -17.85
CA ALA A 145 2.68 -6.24 -16.72
C ALA A 145 4.13 -6.41 -17.20
N GLU A 146 4.33 -7.15 -18.30
CA GLU A 146 5.66 -7.31 -18.91
C GLU A 146 6.22 -5.99 -19.46
N GLU A 147 5.41 -5.19 -20.16
CA GLU A 147 5.78 -3.86 -20.65
C GLU A 147 6.27 -2.96 -19.51
N LYS A 148 5.55 -2.92 -18.36
CA LYS A 148 5.96 -2.15 -17.19
C LYS A 148 7.30 -2.64 -16.64
N SER A 149 7.49 -3.94 -16.52
CA SER A 149 8.74 -4.55 -16.07
C SER A 149 9.90 -4.23 -16.99
N ALA A 150 9.70 -4.37 -18.30
CA ALA A 150 10.70 -4.05 -19.32
C ALA A 150 11.07 -2.56 -19.31
N GLY A 151 10.08 -1.68 -19.21
CA GLY A 151 10.30 -0.23 -19.11
C GLY A 151 11.13 0.16 -17.89
N LEU A 152 10.82 -0.40 -16.71
CA LEU A 152 11.59 -0.15 -15.48
C LEU A 152 13.03 -0.68 -15.56
N LYS A 153 13.24 -1.80 -16.26
CA LYS A 153 14.58 -2.36 -16.50
C LYS A 153 15.40 -1.50 -17.48
N ALA A 154 14.76 -0.96 -18.50
CA ALA A 154 15.42 -0.22 -19.58
C ALA A 154 15.87 1.19 -19.13
N ASP A 155 15.00 1.98 -18.54
CA ASP A 155 15.31 3.32 -18.03
C ASP A 155 14.44 3.66 -16.81
N ARG A 156 15.05 3.51 -15.66
CA ARG A 156 14.39 3.73 -14.37
C ARG A 156 13.93 5.19 -14.17
N HIS A 157 14.72 6.17 -14.63
CA HIS A 157 14.36 7.59 -14.51
C HIS A 157 13.19 7.95 -15.40
N ALA A 158 13.24 7.59 -16.67
CA ALA A 158 12.15 7.83 -17.62
C ALA A 158 10.87 7.10 -17.17
N TYR A 159 11.01 5.88 -16.64
CA TYR A 159 9.88 5.12 -16.12
C TYR A 159 9.19 5.85 -14.95
N PHE A 160 9.94 6.32 -13.96
CA PHE A 160 9.36 7.01 -12.80
C PHE A 160 8.86 8.43 -13.15
N ASP A 161 9.43 9.10 -14.15
CA ASP A 161 8.85 10.34 -14.66
C ASP A 161 7.45 10.09 -15.25
N GLY A 162 7.31 9.11 -16.14
CA GLY A 162 6.03 8.72 -16.73
C GLY A 162 5.04 8.18 -15.69
N PHE A 163 5.51 7.35 -14.76
CA PHE A 163 4.70 6.82 -13.67
C PHE A 163 4.12 7.92 -12.79
N THR A 164 4.94 8.88 -12.33
CA THR A 164 4.48 9.97 -11.45
C THR A 164 3.53 10.94 -12.14
N ARG A 165 3.66 11.14 -13.46
CA ARG A 165 2.65 11.87 -14.23
C ARG A 165 1.31 11.17 -14.16
N LYS A 166 1.26 9.87 -14.45
CA LYS A 166 0.04 9.08 -14.38
C LYS A 166 -0.51 9.00 -12.95
N PHE A 167 0.37 8.88 -11.96
CA PHE A 167 0.06 8.77 -10.54
C PHE A 167 -0.68 9.98 -9.99
N PHE A 168 -0.38 11.18 -10.50
CA PHE A 168 -0.95 12.44 -10.01
C PHE A 168 -1.89 13.14 -11.01
N SER A 169 -2.17 12.57 -12.18
CA SER A 169 -3.03 13.25 -13.16
C SER A 169 -4.44 12.72 -13.18
N VAL A 170 -5.37 13.64 -13.43
CA VAL A 170 -6.75 13.37 -13.84
C VAL A 170 -6.95 14.04 -15.20
N ASP A 171 -7.48 13.32 -16.17
CA ASP A 171 -7.73 13.80 -17.54
C ASP A 171 -6.50 14.50 -18.19
N GLY A 172 -5.30 14.04 -17.84
CA GLY A 172 -4.03 14.60 -18.34
C GLY A 172 -3.48 15.78 -17.55
N GLU A 173 -4.25 16.34 -16.61
CA GLU A 173 -3.86 17.49 -15.80
C GLU A 173 -3.31 17.04 -14.43
N LEU A 174 -2.11 17.54 -14.08
CA LEU A 174 -1.48 17.24 -12.78
C LEU A 174 -2.30 17.88 -11.65
N GLN A 175 -2.61 17.08 -10.63
CA GLN A 175 -3.30 17.49 -9.41
C GLN A 175 -2.31 17.89 -8.29
N VAL A 176 -1.04 17.96 -8.59
CA VAL A 176 0.05 18.44 -7.71
C VAL A 176 0.96 19.39 -8.50
N ASN A 177 1.74 20.22 -7.81
CA ASN A 177 2.75 21.01 -8.48
C ASN A 177 3.99 20.17 -8.84
N GLU A 178 4.84 20.69 -9.72
CA GLU A 178 6.02 19.98 -10.21
C GLU A 178 7.04 19.69 -9.09
N VAL A 179 7.12 20.54 -8.06
CA VAL A 179 8.01 20.30 -6.90
C VAL A 179 7.59 19.04 -6.14
N GLN A 180 6.29 18.87 -5.89
CA GLN A 180 5.75 17.68 -5.24
C GLN A 180 5.97 16.43 -6.11
N ARG A 181 5.77 16.54 -7.42
CA ARG A 181 6.01 15.44 -8.35
C ARG A 181 7.49 15.03 -8.36
N GLN A 182 8.42 15.99 -8.43
CA GLN A 182 9.86 15.71 -8.40
C GLN A 182 10.31 15.11 -7.06
N ALA A 183 9.76 15.56 -5.95
CA ALA A 183 10.00 14.95 -4.65
C ALA A 183 9.57 13.46 -4.66
N THR A 184 8.41 13.16 -5.26
CA THR A 184 7.92 11.77 -5.39
C THR A 184 8.84 10.92 -6.29
N ILE A 185 9.37 11.47 -7.40
CA ILE A 185 10.40 10.78 -8.20
C ILE A 185 11.62 10.46 -7.33
N GLY A 186 12.04 11.41 -6.48
CA GLY A 186 13.14 11.20 -5.53
C GLY A 186 12.89 10.01 -4.60
N LEU A 187 11.67 9.84 -4.08
CA LEU A 187 11.28 8.67 -3.29
C LEU A 187 11.34 7.38 -4.11
N CYS A 188 10.80 7.38 -5.33
CA CYS A 188 10.85 6.24 -6.23
C CYS A 188 12.28 5.75 -6.49
N LEU A 189 13.20 6.68 -6.67
CA LEU A 189 14.62 6.40 -6.96
C LEU A 189 15.38 5.81 -5.77
N GLN A 190 14.92 6.00 -4.53
CA GLN A 190 15.50 5.37 -3.34
C GLN A 190 15.27 3.87 -3.29
N SER A 191 14.27 3.34 -4.01
CA SER A 191 14.01 1.91 -4.06
C SER A 191 15.17 1.15 -4.72
N ASN A 192 15.48 -0.07 -4.24
CA ASN A 192 16.41 -0.96 -4.92
C ASN A 192 15.76 -1.51 -6.21
N GLN A 193 16.54 -1.72 -7.28
CA GLN A 193 16.01 -2.23 -8.56
C GLN A 193 15.40 -3.64 -8.42
N ILE A 194 16.05 -4.53 -7.67
CA ILE A 194 15.56 -5.89 -7.42
C ILE A 194 14.23 -5.82 -6.65
N ALA A 195 14.17 -4.98 -5.61
CA ALA A 195 12.96 -4.75 -4.83
C ALA A 195 11.83 -4.18 -5.68
N ALA A 196 12.12 -3.16 -6.49
CA ALA A 196 11.12 -2.52 -7.33
C ALA A 196 10.51 -3.51 -8.33
N LEU A 197 11.33 -4.33 -8.98
CA LEU A 197 10.87 -5.37 -9.91
C LEU A 197 10.17 -6.53 -9.20
N GLY A 198 10.71 -7.00 -8.07
CA GLY A 198 10.12 -8.09 -7.29
C GLY A 198 8.75 -7.73 -6.75
N CYS A 199 8.61 -6.53 -6.16
CA CYS A 199 7.32 -6.04 -5.69
C CYS A 199 6.34 -5.74 -6.84
N MET A 200 6.84 -5.24 -7.99
CA MET A 200 6.00 -5.06 -9.19
C MET A 200 5.41 -6.39 -9.66
N HIS A 201 6.22 -7.45 -9.67
CA HIS A 201 5.73 -8.80 -9.97
C HIS A 201 4.70 -9.26 -8.92
N ALA A 202 5.02 -9.10 -7.62
CA ALA A 202 4.15 -9.54 -6.54
C ALA A 202 2.76 -8.89 -6.61
N PHE A 203 2.65 -7.54 -6.69
CA PHE A 203 1.33 -6.91 -6.74
C PHE A 203 0.59 -7.13 -8.07
N SER A 204 1.32 -7.43 -9.15
CA SER A 204 0.70 -7.73 -10.45
C SER A 204 0.04 -9.10 -10.47
N THR A 205 0.60 -10.09 -9.75
CA THR A 205 0.18 -11.49 -9.84
C THR A 205 -0.57 -12.01 -8.62
N ALA A 206 -0.52 -11.27 -7.48
CA ALA A 206 -1.18 -11.70 -6.26
C ALA A 206 -2.71 -11.69 -6.39
N ASP A 207 -3.31 -12.68 -5.75
CA ASP A 207 -4.75 -12.81 -5.58
C ASP A 207 -5.08 -12.74 -4.08
N PHE A 208 -5.85 -11.71 -3.70
CA PHE A 208 -6.25 -11.47 -2.31
C PHE A 208 -7.74 -11.77 -2.07
N ARG A 209 -8.45 -12.36 -3.04
CA ARG A 209 -9.90 -12.60 -2.93
C ARG A 209 -10.24 -13.44 -1.70
N GLU A 210 -9.43 -14.45 -1.39
CA GLU A 210 -9.63 -15.28 -0.20
C GLU A 210 -9.11 -14.61 1.09
N ASP A 211 -8.07 -13.78 0.99
CA ASP A 211 -7.54 -13.02 2.14
C ASP A 211 -8.59 -12.01 2.64
N LEU A 212 -9.25 -11.28 1.72
CA LEU A 212 -10.26 -10.28 2.06
C LEU A 212 -11.47 -10.87 2.79
N LYS A 213 -11.87 -12.09 2.48
CA LYS A 213 -13.00 -12.79 3.14
C LYS A 213 -12.74 -13.07 4.63
N ARG A 214 -11.48 -13.06 5.06
CA ARG A 214 -11.09 -13.30 6.45
C ARG A 214 -11.14 -12.05 7.32
N ILE A 215 -11.29 -10.88 6.71
CA ILE A 215 -11.30 -9.60 7.44
C ILE A 215 -12.63 -9.45 8.15
N SER A 216 -12.57 -9.27 9.48
CA SER A 216 -13.74 -9.09 10.35
C SER A 216 -13.67 -7.83 11.22
N VAL A 217 -12.51 -7.16 11.31
CA VAL A 217 -12.37 -5.87 12.01
C VAL A 217 -13.01 -4.73 11.21
N PRO A 218 -13.35 -3.60 11.84
CA PRO A 218 -13.78 -2.38 11.16
C PRO A 218 -12.89 -2.07 9.96
N THR A 219 -13.48 -1.78 8.81
CA THR A 219 -12.76 -1.65 7.54
C THR A 219 -13.22 -0.41 6.78
N LEU A 220 -12.27 0.40 6.30
CA LEU A 220 -12.49 1.49 5.36
C LEU A 220 -11.88 1.16 4.01
N VAL A 221 -12.63 1.36 2.94
CA VAL A 221 -12.11 1.45 1.56
C VAL A 221 -12.14 2.92 1.14
N LEU A 222 -10.98 3.49 0.88
CA LEU A 222 -10.79 4.89 0.50
C LEU A 222 -10.11 4.97 -0.87
N HIS A 223 -10.80 5.51 -1.90
CA HIS A 223 -10.29 5.44 -3.27
C HIS A 223 -10.67 6.67 -4.08
N GLY A 224 -9.80 7.08 -5.02
CA GLY A 224 -10.10 8.14 -5.99
C GLY A 224 -10.92 7.62 -7.17
N ASP A 225 -11.97 8.34 -7.60
CA ASP A 225 -12.79 7.94 -8.76
C ASP A 225 -12.08 8.12 -10.11
N SER A 226 -10.98 8.83 -10.12
CA SER A 226 -10.18 9.12 -11.33
C SER A 226 -8.80 8.44 -11.29
N ASP A 227 -8.67 7.36 -10.51
CA ASP A 227 -7.44 6.58 -10.39
C ASP A 227 -7.13 5.83 -11.69
N ALA A 228 -6.16 6.33 -12.45
CA ALA A 228 -5.72 5.71 -13.70
C ALA A 228 -4.66 4.60 -13.50
N VAL A 229 -4.08 4.47 -12.30
CA VAL A 229 -3.04 3.46 -11.98
C VAL A 229 -3.66 2.17 -11.50
N VAL A 230 -4.59 2.28 -10.53
CA VAL A 230 -5.39 1.18 -9.95
C VAL A 230 -6.86 1.59 -10.06
N PRO A 231 -7.54 1.30 -11.17
CA PRO A 231 -8.91 1.76 -11.42
C PRO A 231 -9.89 1.31 -10.32
N PHE A 232 -10.70 2.25 -9.82
CA PHE A 232 -11.64 2.05 -8.72
C PHE A 232 -12.57 0.85 -8.93
N GLU A 233 -13.17 0.73 -10.13
CA GLU A 233 -14.14 -0.33 -10.45
C GLU A 233 -13.53 -1.73 -10.41
N GLY A 234 -12.23 -1.85 -10.78
CA GLY A 234 -11.48 -3.12 -10.80
C GLY A 234 -10.77 -3.44 -9.49
N SER A 235 -10.88 -2.58 -8.47
CA SER A 235 -10.12 -2.71 -7.21
C SER A 235 -10.93 -2.27 -5.99
N GLY A 236 -11.00 -0.98 -5.68
CA GLY A 236 -11.68 -0.48 -4.48
C GLY A 236 -13.16 -0.89 -4.40
N ALA A 237 -13.91 -0.79 -5.50
CA ALA A 237 -15.31 -1.23 -5.56
C ALA A 237 -15.46 -2.72 -5.27
N LEU A 238 -14.58 -3.56 -5.83
CA LEU A 238 -14.61 -5.01 -5.61
C LEU A 238 -14.12 -5.39 -4.20
N THR A 239 -13.14 -4.65 -3.66
CA THR A 239 -12.69 -4.81 -2.27
C THR A 239 -13.83 -4.54 -1.30
N HIS A 240 -14.55 -3.41 -1.48
CA HIS A 240 -15.72 -3.07 -0.69
C HIS A 240 -16.83 -4.13 -0.82
N ALA A 241 -17.13 -4.58 -2.03
CA ALA A 241 -18.14 -5.61 -2.25
C ALA A 241 -17.76 -6.96 -1.60
N THR A 242 -16.46 -7.28 -1.50
CA THR A 242 -15.97 -8.50 -0.86
C THR A 242 -16.04 -8.42 0.66
N ILE A 243 -15.71 -7.25 1.25
CA ILE A 243 -15.77 -7.00 2.70
C ILE A 243 -17.10 -6.30 3.00
N GLY A 244 -18.19 -7.05 3.07
CA GLY A 244 -19.55 -6.52 3.10
C GLY A 244 -19.91 -5.60 4.27
N HIS A 245 -19.07 -5.52 5.31
CA HIS A 245 -19.22 -4.60 6.44
C HIS A 245 -18.30 -3.37 6.34
N SER A 246 -17.51 -3.24 5.27
CA SER A 246 -16.60 -2.10 5.10
C SER A 246 -17.37 -0.81 4.83
N GLU A 247 -16.80 0.31 5.25
CA GLU A 247 -17.20 1.64 4.81
C GLU A 247 -16.53 1.95 3.46
N LEU A 248 -17.24 2.63 2.57
CA LEU A 248 -16.67 3.10 1.30
C LEU A 248 -16.67 4.62 1.26
N HIS A 249 -15.49 5.20 1.03
CA HIS A 249 -15.34 6.63 0.79
C HIS A 249 -14.63 6.86 -0.56
N VAL A 250 -15.35 7.48 -1.50
CA VAL A 250 -14.83 7.77 -2.84
C VAL A 250 -14.44 9.24 -2.92
N LEU A 251 -13.16 9.52 -3.13
CA LEU A 251 -12.63 10.87 -3.34
C LEU A 251 -12.92 11.31 -4.78
N LYS A 252 -13.67 12.41 -4.92
CA LYS A 252 -14.07 12.93 -6.22
C LYS A 252 -12.90 13.60 -6.94
N HIS A 253 -12.78 13.32 -8.24
CA HIS A 253 -11.74 13.84 -9.12
C HIS A 253 -10.33 13.61 -8.57
N ALA A 254 -10.12 12.49 -7.88
CA ALA A 254 -8.86 12.17 -7.23
C ALA A 254 -8.10 11.07 -7.99
N PRO A 255 -6.81 11.32 -8.32
CA PRO A 255 -5.93 10.34 -8.96
C PRO A 255 -5.42 9.31 -7.97
N HIS A 256 -4.54 8.40 -8.42
CA HIS A 256 -3.93 7.39 -7.54
C HIS A 256 -3.21 7.99 -6.33
N GLY A 257 -2.42 9.04 -6.53
CA GLY A 257 -1.69 9.75 -5.47
C GLY A 257 -2.56 10.65 -4.60
N CYS A 258 -3.81 10.24 -4.31
CA CYS A 258 -4.82 11.03 -3.61
C CYS A 258 -4.43 11.41 -2.17
N ASN A 259 -3.59 10.62 -1.50
CA ASN A 259 -3.06 10.95 -0.17
C ASN A 259 -2.19 12.23 -0.19
N THR A 260 -1.64 12.61 -1.34
CA THR A 260 -0.85 13.82 -1.53
C THR A 260 -1.66 14.92 -2.23
N SER A 261 -2.31 14.58 -3.36
CA SER A 261 -3.03 15.56 -4.18
C SER A 261 -4.34 16.04 -3.55
N HIS A 262 -4.99 15.21 -2.76
CA HIS A 262 -6.26 15.47 -2.07
C HIS A 262 -6.12 15.24 -0.55
N ALA A 263 -4.98 15.70 0.01
CA ALA A 263 -4.57 15.39 1.38
C ALA A 263 -5.65 15.73 2.42
N ASP A 264 -6.31 16.90 2.31
CA ASP A 264 -7.34 17.31 3.27
C ASP A 264 -8.56 16.40 3.24
N ALA A 265 -9.04 16.04 2.06
CA ALA A 265 -10.19 15.13 1.90
C ALA A 265 -9.82 13.70 2.35
N PHE A 266 -8.61 13.24 2.01
CA PHE A 266 -8.08 11.96 2.45
C PHE A 266 -7.98 11.89 3.97
N ASN A 267 -7.38 12.91 4.60
CA ASN A 267 -7.23 13.00 6.05
C ASN A 267 -8.59 13.09 6.76
N THR A 268 -9.54 13.83 6.20
CA THR A 268 -10.91 13.93 6.75
C THR A 268 -11.59 12.57 6.78
N ALA A 269 -11.54 11.81 5.68
CA ALA A 269 -12.14 10.48 5.60
C ALA A 269 -11.44 9.50 6.56
N LEU A 270 -10.10 9.49 6.57
CA LEU A 270 -9.31 8.63 7.45
C LEU A 270 -9.59 8.92 8.93
N LEU A 271 -9.56 10.21 9.34
CA LEU A 271 -9.84 10.61 10.72
C LEU A 271 -11.29 10.33 11.13
N GLY A 272 -12.24 10.46 10.21
CA GLY A 272 -13.65 10.08 10.44
C GLY A 272 -13.77 8.61 10.85
N PHE A 273 -13.17 7.72 10.06
CA PHE A 273 -13.14 6.28 10.33
C PHE A 273 -12.40 5.95 11.64
N LEU A 274 -11.21 6.51 11.87
CA LEU A 274 -10.41 6.23 13.07
C LEU A 274 -11.09 6.63 14.39
N ARG A 275 -12.04 7.56 14.36
CA ARG A 275 -12.82 8.01 15.52
C ARG A 275 -14.08 7.20 15.75
N SER A 276 -14.57 6.48 14.75
CA SER A 276 -15.80 5.69 14.81
C SER A 276 -15.56 4.20 15.01
N SER A 277 -14.36 3.73 14.74
CA SER A 277 -13.96 2.30 14.79
C SER A 277 -13.37 1.87 16.13
#